data_0af964e236494ae66807507db2a8c9d2
#
_entry.id   0af964e236494ae66807507db2a8c9d2
#
_cell.length_a   1.000
_cell.length_b   1.000
_cell.length_c   1.000
_cell.angle_alpha   90.00
_cell.angle_beta   90.00
_cell.angle_gamma   90.00
#
_symmetry.space_group_name_H-M   'P 1'
#
loop_
_entity.id
_entity.type
_entity.pdbx_description
1 polymer ?
#
loop_
_entity_poly.entity_id
_entity_poly.type
_entity_poly.pdbx_seq_one_letter_code
_entity_poly.pdbx_strand_id
1 'polypeptide(L)'
;MTTFKFYQSGLHFGTFELTDQTITYSWLGSREKTLNDDDNATFKTYGELDIQATLKRWQGGSYADFSKADHFKTAWGAEYQRADEHHWMNRGPKYAVDLIEADDQIVGFQVCARNLTSVLIQPGYERYSVLAKWQEAEYTTTPGRAHQPFTVWAPMRDGVGLAATVILPAGSGPFPTVMERTPYGREVYVASYMRYVLRGYAGVLQDVRGRGDSEGEWLPMIHEQDDGDDTLNWIAAQPWSNGKVGMSGGSYGGYVQWAAAASGNPHLQAIVSMVTAGGPFTDTYYRRGAPFMAQVAWSIATDGRHFNSALTDRDDWDQLMKVRPIEKIPEIVLGHPQYGMTQFMRHNHYDSFLNRGDWFARRDKIKVPALIQSGWYDDDGIGSTEAIAATADYPSDKRRIILGPWLHGGNAQYDLGPVHLGAEALRPDIDLIISNGLIIFLRALKMASLRAHWLNTIPLAKNAGIRRHLFPPQASSKSYIWAQMAAWRCPRQQRALSATFTIRATPYLS
;
A
#
# COMPACT_ATOMS: atom_id res chain seq x y z
N MET A 1 -34.89 8.84 -7.02
CA MET A 1 -34.07 7.85 -6.26
C MET A 1 -33.06 7.26 -7.22
N THR A 2 -31.77 7.32 -6.87
CA THR A 2 -30.66 6.83 -7.70
C THR A 2 -29.84 5.86 -6.89
N THR A 3 -29.54 4.71 -7.49
CA THR A 3 -28.77 3.63 -6.88
C THR A 3 -27.31 3.71 -7.29
N PHE A 4 -26.39 3.52 -6.33
CA PHE A 4 -24.97 3.29 -6.57
C PHE A 4 -24.52 2.01 -5.88
N LYS A 5 -23.68 1.24 -6.53
CA LYS A 5 -23.05 0.04 -5.95
C LYS A 5 -21.58 0.32 -5.68
N PHE A 6 -21.11 -0.04 -4.50
CA PHE A 6 -19.72 0.06 -4.12
C PHE A 6 -19.03 -1.29 -4.26
N TYR A 7 -17.95 -1.28 -5.01
CA TYR A 7 -17.08 -2.44 -5.21
C TYR A 7 -15.67 -2.13 -4.72
N GLN A 8 -15.03 -3.13 -4.14
CA GLN A 8 -13.61 -3.08 -3.84
C GLN A 8 -12.97 -4.37 -4.35
N SER A 9 -11.88 -4.22 -5.09
CA SER A 9 -11.18 -5.37 -5.68
C SER A 9 -12.15 -6.35 -6.39
N GLY A 10 -13.10 -5.83 -7.14
CA GLY A 10 -14.10 -6.62 -7.88
C GLY A 10 -15.24 -7.22 -7.05
N LEU A 11 -15.24 -7.13 -5.71
CA LEU A 11 -16.34 -7.59 -4.86
C LEU A 11 -17.34 -6.47 -4.58
N HIS A 12 -18.62 -6.78 -4.64
CA HIS A 12 -19.71 -5.89 -4.27
C HIS A 12 -19.85 -5.85 -2.73
N PHE A 13 -19.46 -4.74 -2.12
CA PHE A 13 -19.55 -4.56 -0.67
C PHE A 13 -20.85 -3.91 -0.20
N GLY A 14 -21.39 -2.96 -0.96
CA GLY A 14 -22.57 -2.22 -0.54
C GLY A 14 -23.34 -1.57 -1.66
N THR A 15 -24.60 -1.28 -1.38
CA THR A 15 -25.50 -0.52 -2.24
C THR A 15 -25.93 0.74 -1.51
N PHE A 16 -25.91 1.87 -2.18
CA PHE A 16 -26.30 3.19 -1.69
C PHE A 16 -27.47 3.69 -2.50
N GLU A 17 -28.54 4.09 -1.81
CA GLU A 17 -29.74 4.67 -2.41
C GLU A 17 -29.80 6.17 -2.08
N LEU A 18 -29.84 6.99 -3.10
CA LEU A 18 -29.80 8.44 -3.00
C LEU A 18 -31.19 9.01 -3.28
N THR A 19 -31.74 9.74 -2.32
CA THR A 19 -32.95 10.56 -2.48
C THR A 19 -32.59 12.04 -2.33
N ASP A 20 -33.55 12.94 -2.55
CA ASP A 20 -33.30 14.38 -2.41
C ASP A 20 -32.86 14.80 -1.00
N GLN A 21 -33.17 14.02 0.01
CA GLN A 21 -32.93 14.36 1.42
C GLN A 21 -31.95 13.44 2.12
N THR A 22 -31.83 12.17 1.68
CA THR A 22 -31.10 11.14 2.44
C THR A 22 -30.29 10.24 1.53
N ILE A 23 -29.23 9.69 2.11
CA ILE A 23 -28.50 8.54 1.57
C ILE A 23 -28.76 7.38 2.51
N THR A 24 -29.32 6.29 2.00
CA THR A 24 -29.42 5.02 2.71
C THR A 24 -28.45 4.01 2.12
N TYR A 25 -28.10 2.99 2.87
CA TYR A 25 -27.17 1.96 2.40
C TYR A 25 -27.46 0.59 3.00
N SER A 26 -27.06 -0.45 2.27
CA SER A 26 -26.87 -1.80 2.78
C SER A 26 -25.42 -2.23 2.52
N TRP A 27 -24.79 -2.91 3.49
CA TRP A 27 -23.40 -3.30 3.45
C TRP A 27 -23.23 -4.79 3.74
N LEU A 28 -22.61 -5.55 2.82
CA LEU A 28 -22.41 -7.00 2.92
C LEU A 28 -23.71 -7.76 3.29
N GLY A 29 -24.84 -7.34 2.70
CA GLY A 29 -26.14 -7.95 2.94
C GLY A 29 -26.80 -7.58 4.28
N SER A 30 -26.32 -6.54 4.96
CA SER A 30 -26.98 -5.97 6.15
C SER A 30 -28.34 -5.36 5.79
N ARG A 31 -29.17 -5.13 6.81
CA ARG A 31 -30.39 -4.33 6.64
C ARG A 31 -30.03 -2.90 6.25
N GLU A 32 -30.89 -2.28 5.47
CA GLU A 32 -30.77 -0.87 5.08
C GLU A 32 -30.71 0.05 6.30
N LYS A 33 -29.85 1.05 6.24
CA LYS A 33 -29.65 2.10 7.25
C LYS A 33 -29.47 3.45 6.57
N THR A 34 -29.76 4.52 7.29
CA THR A 34 -29.38 5.87 6.87
C THR A 34 -27.88 6.09 7.09
N LEU A 35 -27.18 6.61 6.10
CA LEU A 35 -25.75 6.92 6.17
C LEU A 35 -25.50 8.08 7.13
N ASN A 36 -24.63 7.87 8.12
CA ASN A 36 -24.14 8.88 9.04
C ASN A 36 -22.62 9.09 8.87
N ASP A 37 -22.06 10.04 9.60
CA ASP A 37 -20.63 10.41 9.46
C ASP A 37 -19.70 9.28 9.95
N ASP A 38 -20.05 8.52 10.98
CA ASP A 38 -19.25 7.40 11.49
C ASP A 38 -19.21 6.23 10.50
N ASP A 39 -20.37 5.89 9.93
CA ASP A 39 -20.45 4.86 8.88
C ASP A 39 -19.64 5.30 7.64
N ASN A 40 -19.75 6.57 7.24
CA ASN A 40 -19.00 7.13 6.10
C ASN A 40 -17.48 7.12 6.36
N ALA A 41 -17.04 7.42 7.58
CA ALA A 41 -15.64 7.33 7.98
C ALA A 41 -15.12 5.88 7.89
N THR A 42 -15.96 4.91 8.28
CA THR A 42 -15.67 3.49 8.11
C THR A 42 -15.50 3.12 6.64
N PHE A 43 -16.44 3.51 5.76
CA PHE A 43 -16.35 3.21 4.33
C PHE A 43 -15.15 3.87 3.67
N LYS A 44 -14.78 5.08 4.09
CA LYS A 44 -13.56 5.75 3.64
C LYS A 44 -12.31 4.95 3.99
N THR A 45 -12.26 4.34 5.17
CA THR A 45 -11.17 3.44 5.58
C THR A 45 -11.11 2.16 4.72
N TYR A 46 -12.26 1.65 4.27
CA TYR A 46 -12.29 0.50 3.36
C TYR A 46 -11.81 0.84 1.94
N GLY A 47 -12.19 1.99 1.40
CA GLY A 47 -12.11 2.25 -0.04
C GLY A 47 -11.36 3.52 -0.46
N GLU A 48 -10.77 4.27 0.47
CA GLU A 48 -10.15 5.58 0.20
C GLU A 48 -11.12 6.59 -0.46
N LEU A 49 -12.43 6.32 -0.38
CA LEU A 49 -13.49 7.11 -0.99
C LEU A 49 -14.47 7.66 0.06
N ASP A 50 -14.60 8.97 0.12
CA ASP A 50 -15.63 9.63 0.91
C ASP A 50 -16.97 9.54 0.16
N ILE A 51 -17.73 8.48 0.42
CA ILE A 51 -18.96 8.17 -0.31
C ILE A 51 -20.00 9.26 -0.13
N GLN A 52 -20.20 9.73 1.11
CA GLN A 52 -21.20 10.75 1.42
C GLN A 52 -20.91 12.07 0.67
N ALA A 53 -19.68 12.56 0.75
CA ALA A 53 -19.30 13.79 0.08
C ALA A 53 -19.36 13.64 -1.45
N THR A 54 -18.97 12.47 -1.99
CA THR A 54 -19.00 12.18 -3.43
C THR A 54 -20.41 12.18 -3.96
N LEU A 55 -21.34 11.48 -3.30
CA LEU A 55 -22.73 11.40 -3.74
C LEU A 55 -23.48 12.73 -3.60
N LYS A 56 -23.23 13.49 -2.51
CA LYS A 56 -23.81 14.84 -2.35
C LYS A 56 -23.33 15.81 -3.46
N ARG A 57 -22.05 15.75 -3.83
CA ARG A 57 -21.52 16.55 -4.95
C ARG A 57 -22.13 16.15 -6.29
N TRP A 58 -22.28 14.85 -6.51
CA TRP A 58 -22.91 14.33 -7.73
C TRP A 58 -24.37 14.82 -7.84
N GLN A 59 -25.16 14.68 -6.79
CA GLN A 59 -26.56 15.11 -6.74
C GLN A 59 -26.72 16.63 -6.93
N GLY A 60 -25.77 17.42 -6.38
CA GLY A 60 -25.76 18.88 -6.54
C GLY A 60 -25.31 19.37 -7.92
N GLY A 61 -25.13 18.47 -8.90
CA GLY A 61 -24.70 18.83 -10.26
C GLY A 61 -23.27 19.37 -10.34
N SER A 62 -22.45 19.10 -9.34
CA SER A 62 -21.12 19.70 -9.19
C SER A 62 -20.11 19.24 -10.25
N TYR A 63 -20.45 18.28 -11.09
CA TYR A 63 -19.64 17.77 -12.21
C TYR A 63 -20.21 18.17 -13.59
N ALA A 64 -21.21 19.07 -13.67
CA ALA A 64 -21.92 19.38 -14.90
C ALA A 64 -21.05 20.01 -16.02
N ASP A 65 -19.89 20.55 -15.67
CA ASP A 65 -18.98 21.19 -16.63
C ASP A 65 -18.13 20.22 -17.46
N PHE A 66 -18.19 18.91 -17.19
CA PHE A 66 -17.41 17.90 -17.91
C PHE A 66 -17.71 17.85 -19.41
N SER A 67 -18.94 18.16 -19.83
CA SER A 67 -19.36 18.11 -21.25
C SER A 67 -18.82 19.25 -22.12
N LYS A 68 -18.16 20.25 -21.49
CA LYS A 68 -17.78 21.51 -22.20
C LYS A 68 -16.36 21.50 -22.77
N ALA A 69 -15.46 20.69 -22.25
CA ALA A 69 -14.06 20.66 -22.65
C ALA A 69 -13.37 19.36 -22.15
N ASP A 70 -12.15 19.07 -22.65
CA ASP A 70 -11.34 17.95 -22.17
C ASP A 70 -10.65 18.20 -20.81
N HIS A 71 -10.88 19.36 -20.24
CA HIS A 71 -10.37 19.77 -18.92
C HIS A 71 -11.40 20.69 -18.26
N PHE A 72 -11.69 20.46 -16.98
CA PHE A 72 -12.55 21.36 -16.21
C PHE A 72 -12.10 21.41 -14.74
N LYS A 73 -12.51 22.48 -14.07
CA LYS A 73 -12.25 22.70 -12.64
C LYS A 73 -13.59 22.87 -11.92
N THR A 74 -13.74 22.13 -10.84
CA THR A 74 -14.92 22.19 -9.99
C THR A 74 -14.89 23.39 -9.05
N ALA A 75 -16.05 23.77 -8.52
CA ALA A 75 -16.18 24.89 -7.58
C ALA A 75 -15.35 24.71 -6.29
N TRP A 76 -15.07 23.48 -5.87
CA TRP A 76 -14.22 23.19 -4.69
C TRP A 76 -12.74 23.02 -5.05
N GLY A 77 -12.32 23.28 -6.28
CA GLY A 77 -10.94 23.33 -6.73
C GLY A 77 -10.35 22.02 -7.25
N ALA A 78 -11.13 20.95 -7.39
CA ALA A 78 -10.65 19.73 -8.04
C ALA A 78 -10.52 19.96 -9.55
N GLU A 79 -9.43 19.49 -10.14
CA GLU A 79 -9.14 19.61 -11.57
C GLU A 79 -9.25 18.24 -12.22
N TYR A 80 -10.04 18.17 -13.29
CA TYR A 80 -10.27 16.97 -14.07
C TYR A 80 -9.76 17.13 -15.49
N GLN A 81 -9.11 16.09 -15.98
CA GLN A 81 -8.64 15.99 -17.35
C GLN A 81 -9.17 14.69 -17.97
N ARG A 82 -9.71 14.77 -19.18
CA ARG A 82 -10.18 13.60 -19.91
C ARG A 82 -9.02 12.64 -20.19
N ALA A 83 -9.19 11.39 -19.79
CA ALA A 83 -8.23 10.32 -20.03
C ALA A 83 -8.56 9.57 -21.32
N ASP A 84 -9.84 9.23 -21.50
CA ASP A 84 -10.40 8.56 -22.68
C ASP A 84 -11.89 8.89 -22.82
N GLU A 85 -12.64 8.12 -23.61
CA GLU A 85 -14.07 8.33 -23.88
C GLU A 85 -14.92 8.26 -22.60
N HIS A 86 -14.53 7.45 -21.64
CA HIS A 86 -15.33 7.16 -20.43
C HIS A 86 -14.67 7.60 -19.12
N HIS A 87 -13.43 8.07 -19.12
CA HIS A 87 -12.68 8.32 -17.89
C HIS A 87 -12.12 9.74 -17.81
N TRP A 88 -12.21 10.30 -16.60
CA TRP A 88 -11.64 11.58 -16.24
C TRP A 88 -10.71 11.43 -15.05
N MET A 89 -9.45 11.79 -15.24
CA MET A 89 -8.43 11.83 -14.20
C MET A 89 -8.62 13.03 -13.28
N ASN A 90 -8.63 12.82 -11.98
CA ASN A 90 -8.56 13.89 -11.00
C ASN A 90 -7.10 14.27 -10.73
N ARG A 91 -6.71 15.49 -11.07
CA ARG A 91 -5.34 16.00 -10.93
C ARG A 91 -5.02 16.42 -9.48
N GLY A 92 -3.81 16.13 -9.04
CA GLY A 92 -3.19 16.65 -7.83
C GLY A 92 -3.32 15.81 -6.57
N PRO A 93 -4.48 15.27 -6.14
CA PRO A 93 -4.57 14.57 -4.88
C PRO A 93 -3.97 13.16 -4.95
N LYS A 94 -3.43 12.70 -3.81
CA LYS A 94 -3.25 11.28 -3.54
C LYS A 94 -4.63 10.64 -3.35
N TYR A 95 -4.81 9.41 -3.83
CA TYR A 95 -6.12 8.73 -3.88
C TYR A 95 -7.13 9.56 -4.69
N ALA A 96 -6.72 9.90 -5.91
CA ALA A 96 -7.53 10.64 -6.86
C ALA A 96 -8.88 9.94 -7.09
N VAL A 97 -9.98 10.69 -6.95
CA VAL A 97 -11.32 10.21 -7.28
C VAL A 97 -11.58 10.52 -8.75
N ASP A 98 -11.32 9.55 -9.60
CA ASP A 98 -11.59 9.64 -11.04
C ASP A 98 -13.08 9.50 -11.32
N LEU A 99 -13.57 10.12 -12.43
CA LEU A 99 -14.97 10.02 -12.83
C LEU A 99 -15.11 9.02 -13.97
N ILE A 100 -16.24 8.33 -13.96
CA ILE A 100 -16.67 7.45 -15.06
C ILE A 100 -17.88 8.09 -15.73
N GLU A 101 -17.74 8.34 -17.04
CA GLU A 101 -18.75 8.96 -17.90
C GLU A 101 -19.39 7.92 -18.82
N ALA A 102 -20.70 8.00 -18.97
CA ALA A 102 -21.46 7.31 -20.00
C ALA A 102 -22.78 8.05 -20.24
N ASP A 103 -23.30 7.99 -21.46
CA ASP A 103 -24.57 8.59 -21.85
C ASP A 103 -24.67 10.09 -21.47
N ASP A 104 -23.56 10.84 -21.66
CA ASP A 104 -23.43 12.27 -21.33
C ASP A 104 -23.66 12.56 -19.82
N GLN A 105 -23.38 11.60 -18.93
CA GLN A 105 -23.52 11.74 -17.49
C GLN A 105 -22.35 11.11 -16.75
N ILE A 106 -22.07 11.60 -15.55
CA ILE A 106 -21.16 10.93 -14.62
C ILE A 106 -21.96 9.81 -13.93
N VAL A 107 -21.62 8.57 -14.28
CA VAL A 107 -22.29 7.36 -13.82
C VAL A 107 -21.53 6.63 -12.72
N GLY A 108 -20.29 7.05 -12.43
CA GLY A 108 -19.49 6.39 -11.40
C GLY A 108 -18.20 7.12 -11.03
N PHE A 109 -17.52 6.56 -10.05
CA PHE A 109 -16.29 7.05 -9.44
C PHE A 109 -15.34 5.91 -9.21
N GLN A 110 -14.05 6.13 -9.42
CA GLN A 110 -13.00 5.13 -9.21
C GLN A 110 -11.84 5.73 -8.44
N VAL A 111 -11.30 4.97 -7.49
CA VAL A 111 -10.10 5.34 -6.73
C VAL A 111 -9.09 4.22 -6.79
N CYS A 112 -7.87 4.56 -7.21
CA CYS A 112 -6.74 3.65 -7.15
C CYS A 112 -5.93 3.88 -5.88
N ALA A 113 -5.54 2.79 -5.22
CA ALA A 113 -4.59 2.79 -4.12
C ALA A 113 -3.44 1.80 -4.42
N ARG A 114 -2.45 1.74 -3.53
CA ARG A 114 -1.25 0.91 -3.74
C ARG A 114 -1.56 -0.51 -4.24
N ASN A 115 -2.56 -1.15 -3.67
CA ASN A 115 -2.87 -2.56 -3.88
C ASN A 115 -4.36 -2.88 -3.93
N LEU A 116 -5.20 -1.88 -4.12
CA LEU A 116 -6.64 -2.03 -4.27
C LEU A 116 -7.23 -0.95 -5.17
N THR A 117 -8.38 -1.25 -5.74
CA THR A 117 -9.20 -0.29 -6.47
C THR A 117 -10.63 -0.34 -5.97
N SER A 118 -11.18 0.83 -5.70
CA SER A 118 -12.57 1.03 -5.29
C SER A 118 -13.37 1.66 -6.41
N VAL A 119 -14.58 1.19 -6.64
CA VAL A 119 -15.50 1.69 -7.66
C VAL A 119 -16.85 1.93 -7.02
N LEU A 120 -17.40 3.13 -7.17
CA LEU A 120 -18.77 3.48 -6.80
C LEU A 120 -19.51 3.82 -8.08
N ILE A 121 -20.48 3.00 -8.51
CA ILE A 121 -21.04 3.10 -9.86
C ILE A 121 -22.54 2.75 -9.91
N GLN A 122 -23.26 3.39 -10.81
CA GLN A 122 -24.67 3.06 -11.07
C GLN A 122 -24.78 1.68 -11.73
N PRO A 123 -25.79 0.87 -11.36
CA PRO A 123 -26.03 -0.44 -11.96
C PRO A 123 -26.21 -0.36 -13.49
N GLY A 124 -25.55 -1.29 -14.21
CA GLY A 124 -25.59 -1.37 -15.66
C GLY A 124 -24.42 -0.67 -16.37
N TYR A 125 -23.63 0.12 -15.63
CA TYR A 125 -22.47 0.84 -16.18
C TYR A 125 -21.12 0.21 -15.78
N GLU A 126 -21.13 -0.93 -15.09
CA GLU A 126 -19.92 -1.61 -14.58
C GLU A 126 -18.89 -1.90 -15.69
N ARG A 127 -19.35 -2.11 -16.94
CA ARG A 127 -18.49 -2.36 -18.11
C ARG A 127 -17.55 -1.21 -18.45
N TYR A 128 -17.85 0.01 -18.02
CA TYR A 128 -17.01 1.19 -18.23
C TYR A 128 -15.97 1.41 -17.11
N SER A 129 -15.83 0.47 -16.21
CA SER A 129 -14.86 0.52 -15.11
C SER A 129 -13.93 -0.68 -15.14
N VAL A 130 -12.97 -0.71 -14.22
CA VAL A 130 -12.08 -1.88 -14.04
C VAL A 130 -12.84 -3.17 -13.75
N LEU A 131 -14.11 -3.11 -13.34
CA LEU A 131 -14.94 -4.29 -13.07
C LEU A 131 -15.09 -5.20 -14.28
N ALA A 132 -15.04 -4.66 -15.50
CA ALA A 132 -15.02 -5.45 -16.73
C ALA A 132 -13.86 -6.46 -16.75
N LYS A 133 -12.65 -6.05 -16.32
CA LYS A 133 -11.49 -6.94 -16.25
C LYS A 133 -11.64 -8.06 -15.21
N TRP A 134 -12.35 -7.78 -14.09
CA TRP A 134 -12.67 -8.80 -13.09
C TRP A 134 -13.65 -9.85 -13.64
N GLN A 135 -14.63 -9.42 -14.44
CA GLN A 135 -15.58 -10.31 -15.13
C GLN A 135 -14.89 -11.13 -16.20
N GLU A 136 -14.04 -10.53 -17.03
CA GLU A 136 -13.22 -11.26 -18.04
C GLU A 136 -12.32 -12.32 -17.41
N ALA A 137 -11.82 -12.06 -16.20
CA ALA A 137 -11.03 -13.02 -15.43
C ALA A 137 -11.89 -14.02 -14.64
N GLU A 138 -13.22 -14.05 -14.88
CA GLU A 138 -14.17 -14.99 -14.27
C GLU A 138 -14.26 -14.91 -12.74
N TYR A 139 -13.93 -13.74 -12.14
CA TYR A 139 -14.11 -13.54 -10.71
C TYR A 139 -15.56 -13.20 -10.40
N THR A 140 -16.10 -13.85 -9.37
CA THR A 140 -17.41 -13.48 -8.82
C THR A 140 -17.35 -12.10 -8.17
N THR A 141 -18.39 -11.31 -8.41
CA THR A 141 -18.62 -10.04 -7.69
C THR A 141 -19.34 -10.24 -6.36
N THR A 142 -19.92 -11.44 -6.14
CA THR A 142 -20.65 -11.76 -4.91
C THR A 142 -19.65 -12.09 -3.80
N PRO A 143 -19.67 -11.35 -2.67
CA PRO A 143 -18.80 -11.63 -1.54
C PRO A 143 -19.28 -12.90 -0.82
N GLY A 144 -18.33 -13.68 -0.30
CA GLY A 144 -18.61 -14.71 0.69
C GLY A 144 -18.99 -14.09 2.03
N ARG A 145 -18.99 -14.92 3.08
CA ARG A 145 -19.19 -14.48 4.47
C ARG A 145 -17.94 -14.71 5.29
N ALA A 146 -17.80 -13.97 6.37
CA ALA A 146 -16.69 -14.10 7.32
C ALA A 146 -17.24 -14.29 8.74
N HIS A 147 -16.47 -14.97 9.57
CA HIS A 147 -16.66 -14.96 11.02
C HIS A 147 -16.14 -13.65 11.62
N GLN A 148 -16.55 -13.37 12.84
CA GLN A 148 -16.00 -12.23 13.59
C GLN A 148 -14.50 -12.40 13.78
N PRO A 149 -13.68 -11.35 13.61
CA PRO A 149 -12.27 -11.40 13.92
C PRO A 149 -12.02 -11.76 15.37
N PHE A 150 -10.94 -12.49 15.64
CA PHE A 150 -10.50 -12.78 17.01
C PHE A 150 -9.00 -12.62 17.15
N THR A 151 -8.54 -12.25 18.34
CA THR A 151 -7.11 -12.03 18.63
C THR A 151 -6.53 -13.26 19.31
N VAL A 152 -5.29 -13.60 18.91
CA VAL A 152 -4.48 -14.66 19.49
C VAL A 152 -3.04 -14.17 19.66
N TRP A 153 -2.26 -14.85 20.49
CA TRP A 153 -0.82 -14.65 20.62
C TRP A 153 -0.09 -15.88 20.08
N ALA A 154 0.56 -15.71 18.92
CA ALA A 154 1.38 -16.77 18.33
C ALA A 154 2.70 -16.87 19.11
N PRO A 155 3.06 -18.05 19.69
CA PRO A 155 4.31 -18.21 20.43
C PRO A 155 5.50 -18.28 19.46
N MET A 156 6.54 -17.50 19.75
CA MET A 156 7.83 -17.58 19.07
C MET A 156 8.75 -18.57 19.78
N ARG A 157 9.82 -19.01 19.13
CA ARG A 157 10.80 -19.99 19.62
C ARG A 157 11.47 -19.62 20.95
N ASP A 158 11.52 -18.35 21.27
CA ASP A 158 12.07 -17.78 22.51
C ASP A 158 11.00 -17.52 23.58
N GLY A 159 9.76 -17.95 23.34
CA GLY A 159 8.63 -17.82 24.27
C GLY A 159 7.89 -16.49 24.22
N VAL A 160 8.32 -15.53 23.37
CA VAL A 160 7.61 -14.26 23.17
C VAL A 160 6.31 -14.51 22.37
N GLY A 161 5.19 -13.93 22.82
CA GLY A 161 3.91 -14.00 22.16
C GLY A 161 3.69 -12.83 21.19
N LEU A 162 3.44 -13.09 19.91
CA LEU A 162 3.11 -12.05 18.95
C LEU A 162 1.60 -12.02 18.69
N ALA A 163 1.00 -10.85 18.93
CA ALA A 163 -0.44 -10.64 18.78
C ALA A 163 -0.86 -10.65 17.31
N ALA A 164 -1.85 -11.47 17.00
CA ALA A 164 -2.42 -11.58 15.66
C ALA A 164 -3.95 -11.53 15.68
N THR A 165 -4.55 -10.78 14.77
CA THR A 165 -5.97 -10.81 14.45
C THR A 165 -6.20 -11.84 13.36
N VAL A 166 -7.01 -12.85 13.65
CA VAL A 166 -7.40 -13.91 12.71
C VAL A 166 -8.83 -13.67 12.24
N ILE A 167 -9.03 -13.72 10.92
CA ILE A 167 -10.35 -13.57 10.30
C ILE A 167 -10.59 -14.79 9.41
N LEU A 168 -11.58 -15.58 9.73
CA LEU A 168 -11.91 -16.79 8.99
C LEU A 168 -13.09 -16.58 8.05
N PRO A 169 -13.04 -17.11 6.81
CA PRO A 169 -14.22 -17.17 5.97
C PRO A 169 -15.23 -18.14 6.57
N ALA A 170 -16.51 -17.94 6.27
CA ALA A 170 -17.55 -18.91 6.63
C ALA A 170 -17.31 -20.24 5.93
N GLY A 171 -17.60 -21.33 6.64
CA GLY A 171 -17.40 -22.70 6.15
C GLY A 171 -16.49 -23.51 7.08
N SER A 172 -16.25 -24.76 6.72
CA SER A 172 -15.56 -25.74 7.58
C SER A 172 -14.04 -25.76 7.42
N GLY A 173 -13.47 -25.05 6.42
CA GLY A 173 -12.04 -25.11 6.15
C GLY A 173 -11.55 -26.49 5.67
N PRO A 174 -10.25 -26.80 5.72
CA PRO A 174 -9.17 -25.87 6.04
C PRO A 174 -8.92 -24.85 4.92
N PHE A 175 -8.51 -23.64 5.28
CA PHE A 175 -8.35 -22.51 4.36
C PHE A 175 -6.88 -22.21 4.03
N PRO A 176 -6.55 -21.78 2.80
CA PRO A 176 -5.29 -21.11 2.55
C PRO A 176 -5.30 -19.73 3.25
N THR A 177 -4.13 -19.28 3.68
CA THR A 177 -3.99 -18.06 4.47
C THR A 177 -3.31 -16.96 3.68
N VAL A 178 -3.81 -15.71 3.82
CA VAL A 178 -3.07 -14.49 3.45
C VAL A 178 -2.72 -13.74 4.72
N MET A 179 -1.41 -13.45 4.89
CA MET A 179 -0.88 -12.85 6.12
C MET A 179 -0.21 -11.50 5.83
N GLU A 180 -0.32 -10.58 6.79
CA GLU A 180 0.53 -9.39 6.90
C GLU A 180 1.14 -9.29 8.30
N ARG A 181 2.43 -8.94 8.34
CA ARG A 181 3.14 -8.57 9.58
C ARG A 181 3.50 -7.09 9.50
N THR A 182 3.25 -6.33 10.55
CA THR A 182 3.33 -4.87 10.50
C THR A 182 3.77 -4.24 11.82
N PRO A 183 4.57 -3.14 11.79
CA PRO A 183 4.85 -2.33 12.97
C PRO A 183 3.82 -1.21 13.19
N TYR A 184 2.84 -1.06 12.29
CA TYR A 184 1.95 0.11 12.22
C TYR A 184 0.61 -0.09 12.95
N GLY A 185 0.39 -1.28 13.53
CA GLY A 185 -0.87 -1.69 14.13
C GLY A 185 -1.69 -2.57 13.18
N ARG A 186 -1.87 -3.84 13.54
CA ARG A 186 -2.57 -4.84 12.72
C ARG A 186 -4.01 -4.49 12.40
N GLU A 187 -4.68 -3.75 13.29
CA GLU A 187 -6.10 -3.43 13.19
C GLU A 187 -6.43 -2.57 11.96
N VAL A 188 -5.51 -1.71 11.52
CA VAL A 188 -5.74 -0.84 10.36
C VAL A 188 -5.86 -1.61 9.04
N TYR A 189 -5.41 -2.87 9.01
CA TYR A 189 -5.45 -3.71 7.82
C TYR A 189 -6.69 -4.60 7.73
N VAL A 190 -7.50 -4.73 8.79
CA VAL A 190 -8.68 -5.60 8.82
C VAL A 190 -9.61 -5.32 7.64
N ALA A 191 -9.92 -4.06 7.40
CA ALA A 191 -10.80 -3.64 6.30
C ALA A 191 -10.27 -4.10 4.93
N SER A 192 -9.00 -3.84 4.64
CA SER A 192 -8.39 -4.18 3.34
C SER A 192 -8.23 -5.69 3.15
N TYR A 193 -8.10 -6.48 4.23
CA TYR A 193 -7.97 -7.93 4.16
C TYR A 193 -9.31 -8.66 3.97
N MET A 194 -10.44 -8.00 4.25
CA MET A 194 -11.77 -8.55 3.97
C MET A 194 -11.92 -9.01 2.52
N ARG A 195 -11.28 -8.36 1.56
CA ARG A 195 -11.29 -8.78 0.14
C ARG A 195 -10.74 -10.20 -0.09
N TYR A 196 -9.80 -10.66 0.73
CA TYR A 196 -9.27 -12.02 0.68
C TYR A 196 -10.19 -12.98 1.45
N VAL A 197 -10.65 -12.57 2.63
CA VAL A 197 -11.50 -13.40 3.48
C VAL A 197 -12.83 -13.71 2.79
N LEU A 198 -13.45 -12.71 2.19
CA LEU A 198 -14.71 -12.88 1.44
C LEU A 198 -14.55 -13.70 0.15
N ARG A 199 -13.30 -14.00 -0.25
CA ARG A 199 -12.94 -14.94 -1.32
C ARG A 199 -12.51 -16.33 -0.81
N GLY A 200 -12.64 -16.58 0.50
CA GLY A 200 -12.39 -17.88 1.12
C GLY A 200 -10.93 -18.13 1.51
N TYR A 201 -10.17 -17.09 1.85
CA TYR A 201 -8.86 -17.18 2.51
C TYR A 201 -8.99 -16.85 3.99
N ALA A 202 -8.26 -17.52 4.85
CA ALA A 202 -8.05 -17.02 6.21
C ALA A 202 -7.17 -15.76 6.14
N GLY A 203 -7.54 -14.70 6.85
CA GLY A 203 -6.71 -13.51 7.05
C GLY A 203 -5.98 -13.59 8.37
N VAL A 204 -4.66 -13.33 8.39
CA VAL A 204 -3.86 -13.23 9.61
C VAL A 204 -3.09 -11.91 9.57
N LEU A 205 -3.38 -11.04 10.51
CA LEU A 205 -2.76 -9.73 10.65
C LEU A 205 -2.00 -9.71 11.97
N GLN A 206 -0.67 -9.56 11.93
CA GLN A 206 0.19 -9.68 13.11
C GLN A 206 0.98 -8.40 13.35
N ASP A 207 0.93 -7.90 14.59
CA ASP A 207 1.89 -6.91 15.04
C ASP A 207 3.27 -7.57 15.18
N VAL A 208 4.31 -6.93 14.66
CA VAL A 208 5.68 -7.41 14.85
C VAL A 208 6.10 -7.24 16.31
N ARG A 209 7.17 -7.92 16.73
CA ARG A 209 7.72 -7.93 18.09
C ARG A 209 7.84 -6.51 18.66
N GLY A 210 7.35 -6.31 19.88
CA GLY A 210 7.39 -5.04 20.61
C GLY A 210 6.47 -3.94 20.07
N ARG A 211 5.58 -4.23 19.10
CA ARG A 211 4.60 -3.30 18.55
C ARG A 211 3.18 -3.71 18.88
N GLY A 212 2.27 -2.74 18.92
CA GLY A 212 0.86 -2.98 19.25
C GLY A 212 0.71 -3.79 20.53
N ASP A 213 0.02 -4.93 20.46
CA ASP A 213 -0.17 -5.86 21.59
C ASP A 213 0.86 -6.99 21.62
N SER A 214 1.80 -7.07 20.67
CA SER A 214 2.86 -8.08 20.68
C SER A 214 3.84 -7.84 21.80
N GLU A 215 4.28 -8.94 22.43
CA GLU A 215 5.29 -8.91 23.48
C GLU A 215 6.69 -8.64 22.93
N GLY A 216 7.68 -8.60 23.81
CA GLY A 216 9.09 -8.38 23.49
C GLY A 216 9.45 -6.92 23.28
N GLU A 217 10.67 -6.70 22.81
CA GLU A 217 11.25 -5.37 22.60
C GLU A 217 11.27 -5.02 21.12
N TRP A 218 10.92 -3.76 20.81
CA TRP A 218 10.96 -3.24 19.45
C TRP A 218 12.39 -2.93 19.01
N LEU A 219 12.95 -3.82 18.21
CA LEU A 219 14.22 -3.61 17.51
C LEU A 219 14.00 -3.91 16.02
N PRO A 220 13.80 -2.89 15.20
CA PRO A 220 13.41 -3.06 13.81
C PRO A 220 14.31 -4.00 13.02
N MET A 221 13.72 -4.84 12.16
CA MET A 221 14.42 -5.71 11.21
C MET A 221 15.18 -6.91 11.82
N ILE A 222 15.55 -6.87 13.09
CA ILE A 222 16.50 -7.83 13.68
C ILE A 222 15.88 -9.21 13.96
N HIS A 223 14.59 -9.26 14.27
CA HIS A 223 13.90 -10.51 14.64
C HIS A 223 13.01 -11.07 13.51
N GLU A 224 12.83 -10.34 12.42
CA GLU A 224 11.76 -10.59 11.44
C GLU A 224 11.89 -11.91 10.69
N GLN A 225 13.11 -12.45 10.52
CA GLN A 225 13.31 -13.76 9.90
C GLN A 225 12.79 -14.89 10.79
N ASP A 226 13.22 -14.90 12.06
CA ASP A 226 12.87 -15.95 13.00
C ASP A 226 11.40 -15.86 13.42
N ASP A 227 10.91 -14.67 13.73
CA ASP A 227 9.50 -14.42 14.04
C ASP A 227 8.58 -14.75 12.86
N GLY A 228 9.03 -14.46 11.64
CA GLY A 228 8.31 -14.82 10.42
C GLY A 228 8.22 -16.33 10.22
N ASP A 229 9.33 -17.04 10.42
CA ASP A 229 9.42 -18.51 10.35
C ASP A 229 8.50 -19.18 11.38
N ASP A 230 8.56 -18.74 12.63
CA ASP A 230 7.74 -19.26 13.73
C ASP A 230 6.24 -19.01 13.48
N THR A 231 5.90 -17.81 12.99
CA THR A 231 4.50 -17.48 12.66
C THR A 231 3.96 -18.36 11.53
N LEU A 232 4.76 -18.61 10.49
CA LEU A 232 4.37 -19.52 9.39
C LEU A 232 4.10 -20.93 9.90
N ASN A 233 4.98 -21.46 10.76
CA ASN A 233 4.82 -22.78 11.38
C ASN A 233 3.58 -22.80 12.28
N TRP A 234 3.35 -21.75 13.07
CA TRP A 234 2.18 -21.63 13.93
C TRP A 234 0.88 -21.63 13.10
N ILE A 235 0.80 -20.85 12.00
CA ILE A 235 -0.36 -20.84 11.12
C ILE A 235 -0.60 -22.24 10.53
N ALA A 236 0.44 -22.90 10.05
CA ALA A 236 0.32 -24.21 9.44
C ALA A 236 -0.20 -25.28 10.39
N ALA A 237 0.07 -25.14 11.69
CA ALA A 237 -0.41 -26.06 12.74
C ALA A 237 -1.86 -25.81 13.16
N GLN A 238 -2.51 -24.72 12.72
CA GLN A 238 -3.87 -24.42 13.14
C GLN A 238 -4.92 -25.32 12.44
N PRO A 239 -5.98 -25.75 13.14
CA PRO A 239 -6.99 -26.65 12.58
C PRO A 239 -7.79 -26.05 11.40
N TRP A 240 -7.83 -24.71 11.30
CA TRP A 240 -8.48 -24.00 10.21
C TRP A 240 -7.57 -23.77 9.00
N SER A 241 -6.27 -24.05 9.09
CA SER A 241 -5.27 -23.79 8.06
C SER A 241 -5.01 -25.04 7.20
N ASN A 242 -4.87 -24.85 5.90
CA ASN A 242 -4.41 -25.93 4.99
C ASN A 242 -2.87 -25.98 4.86
N GLY A 243 -2.15 -25.24 5.68
CA GLY A 243 -0.69 -25.19 5.68
C GLY A 243 -0.05 -24.35 4.57
N LYS A 244 -0.85 -23.66 3.73
CA LYS A 244 -0.35 -22.80 2.66
C LYS A 244 -0.57 -21.33 3.02
N VAL A 245 0.51 -20.57 3.11
CA VAL A 245 0.49 -19.15 3.48
C VAL A 245 1.04 -18.30 2.35
N GLY A 246 0.32 -17.26 1.98
CA GLY A 246 0.82 -16.15 1.18
C GLY A 246 1.00 -14.91 2.05
N MET A 247 1.99 -14.08 1.76
CA MET A 247 2.17 -12.79 2.43
C MET A 247 1.92 -11.65 1.45
N SER A 248 1.32 -10.56 1.96
CA SER A 248 1.09 -9.34 1.17
C SER A 248 1.26 -8.14 2.08
N GLY A 249 1.98 -7.12 1.62
CA GLY A 249 2.21 -5.90 2.38
C GLY A 249 3.21 -4.98 1.72
N GLY A 250 3.26 -3.73 2.18
CA GLY A 250 4.15 -2.70 1.63
C GLY A 250 5.11 -2.12 2.66
N SER A 251 6.21 -1.50 2.17
CA SER A 251 7.19 -0.85 3.02
C SER A 251 7.85 -1.85 3.98
N TYR A 252 7.79 -1.64 5.28
CA TYR A 252 8.20 -2.63 6.27
C TYR A 252 7.43 -3.95 6.13
N GLY A 253 6.11 -3.89 5.79
CA GLY A 253 5.31 -5.08 5.46
C GLY A 253 5.80 -5.82 4.20
N GLY A 254 6.53 -5.14 3.31
CA GLY A 254 7.28 -5.75 2.22
C GLY A 254 8.55 -6.43 2.70
N TYR A 255 9.35 -5.75 3.53
CA TYR A 255 10.59 -6.27 4.11
C TYR A 255 10.39 -7.58 4.88
N VAL A 256 9.38 -7.66 5.76
CA VAL A 256 9.14 -8.87 6.58
C VAL A 256 8.82 -10.11 5.76
N GLN A 257 8.32 -9.95 4.53
CA GLN A 257 8.07 -11.07 3.61
C GLN A 257 9.39 -11.68 3.12
N TRP A 258 10.36 -10.84 2.75
CA TRP A 258 11.69 -11.28 2.32
C TRP A 258 12.47 -11.88 3.49
N ALA A 259 12.36 -11.28 4.67
CA ALA A 259 12.95 -11.83 5.89
C ALA A 259 12.38 -13.23 6.20
N ALA A 260 11.07 -13.42 6.16
CA ALA A 260 10.44 -14.72 6.32
C ALA A 260 10.83 -15.71 5.21
N ALA A 261 10.89 -15.26 3.95
CA ALA A 261 11.31 -16.11 2.82
C ALA A 261 12.77 -16.57 2.95
N ALA A 262 13.65 -15.76 3.56
CA ALA A 262 15.05 -16.11 3.81
C ALA A 262 15.23 -17.22 4.87
N SER A 263 14.19 -17.61 5.63
CA SER A 263 14.20 -18.80 6.46
C SER A 263 14.13 -20.09 5.63
N GLY A 264 13.56 -20.02 4.42
CA GLY A 264 13.29 -21.20 3.58
C GLY A 264 12.06 -21.99 4.03
N ASN A 265 11.16 -21.41 4.80
CA ASN A 265 9.98 -22.08 5.35
C ASN A 265 9.08 -22.63 4.24
N PRO A 266 8.72 -23.95 4.25
CA PRO A 266 7.95 -24.57 3.18
C PRO A 266 6.48 -24.15 3.14
N HIS A 267 5.95 -23.56 4.21
CA HIS A 267 4.56 -23.09 4.28
C HIS A 267 4.35 -21.78 3.51
N LEU A 268 5.42 -21.01 3.26
CA LEU A 268 5.34 -19.77 2.49
C LEU A 268 5.29 -20.08 0.99
N GLN A 269 4.12 -19.85 0.38
CA GLN A 269 3.84 -20.24 -0.99
C GLN A 269 3.86 -19.10 -2.00
N ALA A 270 3.67 -17.85 -1.55
CA ALA A 270 3.71 -16.67 -2.40
C ALA A 270 3.97 -15.42 -1.56
N ILE A 271 4.65 -14.44 -2.15
CA ILE A 271 4.80 -13.10 -1.58
C ILE A 271 4.36 -12.02 -2.58
N VAL A 272 3.71 -10.98 -2.03
CA VAL A 272 3.34 -9.75 -2.74
C VAL A 272 4.02 -8.59 -2.03
N SER A 273 5.23 -8.29 -2.46
CA SER A 273 6.12 -7.31 -1.86
C SER A 273 5.99 -5.98 -2.58
N MET A 274 5.49 -4.97 -1.89
CA MET A 274 5.23 -3.66 -2.47
C MET A 274 6.12 -2.61 -1.80
N VAL A 275 6.76 -1.73 -2.61
CA VAL A 275 7.57 -0.60 -2.12
C VAL A 275 8.45 -1.01 -0.93
N THR A 276 9.15 -2.12 -1.09
CA THR A 276 9.79 -2.82 0.03
C THR A 276 11.06 -2.14 0.50
N ALA A 277 11.21 -2.03 1.82
CA ALA A 277 12.45 -1.61 2.45
C ALA A 277 13.55 -2.69 2.28
N GLY A 278 14.77 -2.28 2.06
CA GLY A 278 15.95 -3.14 1.99
C GLY A 278 16.56 -3.43 3.36
N GLY A 279 17.74 -4.02 3.34
CA GLY A 279 18.47 -4.37 4.57
C GLY A 279 18.92 -3.13 5.36
N PRO A 280 19.22 -3.28 6.66
CA PRO A 280 19.54 -2.16 7.55
C PRO A 280 20.84 -1.44 7.18
N PHE A 281 21.76 -2.08 6.46
CA PHE A 281 23.04 -1.49 6.04
C PHE A 281 23.03 -0.94 4.61
N THR A 282 22.17 -1.48 3.75
CA THR A 282 22.14 -1.14 2.33
C THR A 282 21.11 -0.06 2.00
N ASP A 283 20.03 0.03 2.78
CA ASP A 283 18.88 0.89 2.47
C ASP A 283 18.37 1.72 3.66
N THR A 284 17.95 1.09 4.75
CA THR A 284 17.14 1.75 5.77
C THR A 284 17.93 2.61 6.75
N TYR A 285 18.71 2.02 7.67
CA TYR A 285 19.52 2.82 8.60
C TYR A 285 20.77 3.39 7.96
N TYR A 286 21.36 2.63 7.06
CA TYR A 286 22.52 3.08 6.28
C TYR A 286 22.29 2.82 4.80
N ARG A 287 22.74 3.76 3.97
CA ARG A 287 22.92 3.55 2.55
C ARG A 287 24.40 3.43 2.26
N ARG A 288 24.87 2.17 2.23
CA ARG A 288 26.29 1.82 2.03
C ARG A 288 27.22 2.52 3.05
N GLY A 289 26.81 2.53 4.33
CA GLY A 289 27.58 3.11 5.43
C GLY A 289 27.29 4.59 5.72
N ALA A 290 26.53 5.29 4.88
CA ALA A 290 26.06 6.64 5.15
C ALA A 290 24.69 6.60 5.86
N PRO A 291 24.51 7.22 7.05
CA PRO A 291 23.23 7.25 7.74
C PRO A 291 22.11 7.84 6.87
N PHE A 292 20.96 7.17 6.82
CA PHE A 292 19.80 7.60 6.04
C PHE A 292 18.84 8.43 6.90
N MET A 293 18.73 9.73 6.59
CA MET A 293 18.01 10.69 7.44
C MET A 293 16.49 10.47 7.50
N ALA A 294 15.86 9.93 6.46
CA ALA A 294 14.43 9.61 6.51
C ALA A 294 14.12 8.54 7.57
N GLN A 295 15.08 7.62 7.82
CA GLN A 295 14.96 6.61 8.87
C GLN A 295 14.93 7.21 10.28
N VAL A 296 15.56 8.38 10.50
CA VAL A 296 15.47 9.10 11.78
C VAL A 296 14.03 9.51 12.06
N ALA A 297 13.35 10.09 11.07
CA ALA A 297 11.95 10.47 11.20
C ALA A 297 11.05 9.25 11.45
N TRP A 298 11.27 8.18 10.69
CA TRP A 298 10.53 6.93 10.87
C TRP A 298 10.78 6.30 12.25
N SER A 299 12.01 6.34 12.77
CA SER A 299 12.34 5.86 14.11
C SER A 299 11.62 6.65 15.21
N ILE A 300 11.48 7.97 15.03
CA ILE A 300 10.69 8.82 15.92
C ILE A 300 9.20 8.43 15.87
N ALA A 301 8.63 8.27 14.68
CA ALA A 301 7.23 7.89 14.52
C ALA A 301 6.90 6.47 15.03
N THR A 302 7.90 5.59 15.07
CA THR A 302 7.79 4.22 15.58
C THR A 302 8.30 4.04 17.00
N ASP A 303 8.51 5.13 17.73
CA ASP A 303 8.85 5.05 19.14
C ASP A 303 7.67 4.49 19.96
N GLY A 304 7.98 3.69 21.01
CA GLY A 304 6.96 3.01 21.78
C GLY A 304 6.23 1.90 21.02
N ARG A 305 4.96 1.63 21.37
CA ARG A 305 4.18 0.50 20.83
C ARG A 305 3.34 0.85 19.61
N HIS A 306 2.96 2.12 19.46
CA HIS A 306 2.03 2.56 18.41
C HIS A 306 2.69 3.54 17.46
N PHE A 307 2.35 3.42 16.17
CA PHE A 307 2.83 4.35 15.17
C PHE A 307 2.19 5.73 15.36
N ASN A 308 3.01 6.77 15.42
CA ASN A 308 2.55 8.16 15.58
C ASN A 308 3.19 9.08 14.53
N SER A 309 2.52 9.22 13.38
CA SER A 309 2.99 10.09 12.30
C SER A 309 2.98 11.60 12.68
N ALA A 310 2.18 12.01 13.69
CA ALA A 310 2.13 13.39 14.11
C ALA A 310 3.47 13.88 14.69
N LEU A 311 4.31 13.00 15.21
CA LEU A 311 5.66 13.31 15.69
C LEU A 311 6.60 13.75 14.56
N THR A 312 6.27 13.42 13.30
CA THR A 312 7.03 13.80 12.11
C THR A 312 6.45 15.03 11.40
N ASP A 313 5.26 15.49 11.78
CA ASP A 313 4.62 16.68 11.23
C ASP A 313 5.19 17.96 11.88
N ARG A 314 6.44 18.29 11.53
CA ARG A 314 7.25 19.36 12.12
C ARG A 314 7.78 20.28 11.03
N ASP A 315 8.02 21.53 11.38
CA ASP A 315 8.60 22.57 10.50
C ASP A 315 10.09 22.86 10.77
N ASP A 316 10.67 22.25 11.84
CA ASP A 316 12.06 22.48 12.27
C ASP A 316 13.06 21.40 11.79
N TRP A 317 12.68 20.55 10.83
CA TRP A 317 13.57 19.50 10.29
C TRP A 317 14.91 20.02 9.78
N ASP A 318 14.95 21.22 9.19
CA ASP A 318 16.20 21.85 8.74
C ASP A 318 17.19 22.11 9.88
N GLN A 319 16.70 22.34 11.09
CA GLN A 319 17.52 22.51 12.28
C GLN A 319 17.93 21.16 12.86
N LEU A 320 16.98 20.22 12.97
CA LEU A 320 17.24 18.88 13.48
C LEU A 320 18.29 18.13 12.66
N MET A 321 18.24 18.25 11.33
CA MET A 321 19.22 17.61 10.45
C MET A 321 20.65 18.12 10.62
N LYS A 322 20.88 19.23 11.30
CA LYS A 322 22.22 19.78 11.63
C LYS A 322 22.76 19.22 12.95
N VAL A 323 21.92 18.58 13.76
CA VAL A 323 22.33 18.03 15.06
C VAL A 323 23.35 16.90 14.85
N ARG A 324 24.40 16.92 15.70
CA ARG A 324 25.44 15.87 15.75
C ARG A 324 25.76 15.51 17.20
N PRO A 325 25.95 14.25 17.52
CA PRO A 325 25.73 13.06 16.64
C PRO A 325 24.25 12.89 16.31
N ILE A 326 23.97 12.21 15.20
CA ILE A 326 22.61 12.05 14.61
C ILE A 326 21.66 11.33 15.59
N GLU A 327 22.15 10.41 16.39
CA GLU A 327 21.38 9.67 17.41
C GLU A 327 20.73 10.57 18.49
N LYS A 328 21.16 11.82 18.60
CA LYS A 328 20.54 12.82 19.48
C LYS A 328 19.28 13.48 18.91
N ILE A 329 19.02 13.31 17.64
CA ILE A 329 17.82 13.88 17.02
C ILE A 329 16.54 13.33 17.65
N PRO A 330 16.36 11.98 17.77
CA PRO A 330 15.23 11.43 18.49
C PRO A 330 15.12 11.92 19.94
N GLU A 331 16.23 12.01 20.65
CA GLU A 331 16.26 12.48 22.04
C GLU A 331 15.71 13.92 22.18
N ILE A 332 16.03 14.80 21.23
CA ILE A 332 15.50 16.18 21.20
C ILE A 332 13.99 16.19 20.97
N VAL A 333 13.49 15.30 20.09
CA VAL A 333 12.08 15.27 19.71
C VAL A 333 11.22 14.53 20.77
N LEU A 334 11.72 13.43 21.30
CA LEU A 334 10.99 12.52 22.19
C LEU A 334 11.22 12.83 23.67
N GLY A 335 12.32 13.55 24.03
CA GLY A 335 12.76 13.75 25.41
C GLY A 335 13.56 12.56 25.99
N HIS A 336 13.80 11.52 25.19
CA HIS A 336 14.59 10.36 25.58
C HIS A 336 15.27 9.73 24.35
N PRO A 337 16.37 8.95 24.53
CA PRO A 337 16.99 8.22 23.43
C PRO A 337 16.04 7.18 22.84
N GLN A 338 15.96 7.10 21.50
CA GLN A 338 15.20 6.07 20.82
C GLN A 338 16.06 4.79 20.71
N TYR A 339 15.60 3.69 21.32
CA TYR A 339 16.39 2.47 21.49
C TYR A 339 16.91 1.90 20.17
N GLY A 340 16.03 1.66 19.20
CA GLY A 340 16.41 1.11 17.89
C GLY A 340 17.47 1.96 17.19
N MET A 341 17.26 3.28 17.12
CA MET A 341 18.21 4.21 16.52
C MET A 341 19.57 4.15 17.21
N THR A 342 19.59 4.13 18.55
CA THR A 342 20.82 4.03 19.33
C THR A 342 21.58 2.73 19.03
N GLN A 343 20.88 1.59 18.92
CA GLN A 343 21.51 0.32 18.57
C GLN A 343 22.13 0.37 17.18
N PHE A 344 21.38 0.83 16.17
CA PHE A 344 21.89 0.90 14.80
C PHE A 344 23.06 1.88 14.66
N MET A 345 23.07 3.02 15.35
CA MET A 345 24.18 3.97 15.30
C MET A 345 25.47 3.45 15.94
N ARG A 346 25.38 2.49 16.88
CA ARG A 346 26.55 1.79 17.44
C ARG A 346 27.17 0.78 16.46
N HIS A 347 26.40 0.28 15.50
CA HIS A 347 26.80 -0.70 14.50
C HIS A 347 26.96 -0.03 13.12
N ASN A 348 27.91 0.92 13.02
CA ASN A 348 28.15 1.72 11.82
C ASN A 348 28.98 1.03 10.73
N HIS A 349 29.34 -0.22 10.94
CA HIS A 349 30.00 -1.11 9.97
C HIS A 349 29.20 -2.40 9.89
N TYR A 350 29.23 -3.05 8.72
CA TYR A 350 28.54 -4.32 8.56
C TYR A 350 29.14 -5.40 9.47
N ASP A 351 28.36 -5.88 10.40
CA ASP A 351 28.73 -6.86 11.43
C ASP A 351 27.63 -7.92 11.63
N SER A 352 27.80 -8.76 12.65
CA SER A 352 26.83 -9.82 12.98
C SER A 352 25.45 -9.28 13.40
N PHE A 353 25.38 -8.08 13.99
CA PHE A 353 24.12 -7.45 14.36
C PHE A 353 23.35 -7.03 13.10
N LEU A 354 23.96 -6.27 12.21
CA LEU A 354 23.33 -5.83 10.97
C LEU A 354 23.02 -7.00 10.02
N ASN A 355 23.87 -8.05 10.03
CA ASN A 355 23.63 -9.27 9.26
C ASN A 355 22.33 -9.98 9.65
N ARG A 356 21.87 -9.88 10.90
CA ARG A 356 20.58 -10.48 11.30
C ARG A 356 19.39 -9.93 10.50
N GLY A 357 19.41 -8.62 10.20
CA GLY A 357 18.38 -7.96 9.41
C GLY A 357 18.63 -8.03 7.89
N ASP A 358 19.74 -8.56 7.44
CA ASP A 358 20.07 -8.64 6.01
C ASP A 358 19.52 -9.92 5.38
N TRP A 359 18.28 -9.89 4.93
CA TRP A 359 17.67 -11.00 4.21
C TRP A 359 18.36 -11.29 2.87
N PHE A 360 18.94 -10.26 2.21
CA PHE A 360 19.59 -10.41 0.91
C PHE A 360 20.87 -11.26 1.00
N ALA A 361 21.57 -11.23 2.14
CA ALA A 361 22.70 -12.13 2.39
C ALA A 361 22.31 -13.61 2.40
N ARG A 362 21.00 -13.93 2.55
CA ARG A 362 20.44 -15.29 2.58
C ARG A 362 19.54 -15.59 1.38
N ARG A 363 19.66 -14.81 0.30
CA ARG A 363 18.80 -14.91 -0.90
C ARG A 363 18.84 -16.26 -1.60
N ASP A 364 19.90 -17.03 -1.41
CA ASP A 364 20.04 -18.41 -1.92
C ASP A 364 18.98 -19.37 -1.35
N LYS A 365 18.45 -19.09 -0.16
CA LYS A 365 17.35 -19.84 0.47
C LYS A 365 15.97 -19.42 -0.07
N ILE A 366 15.85 -18.24 -0.67
CA ILE A 366 14.58 -17.70 -1.15
C ILE A 366 14.19 -18.43 -2.45
N LYS A 367 13.07 -19.17 -2.41
CA LYS A 367 12.54 -19.92 -3.56
C LYS A 367 11.06 -19.64 -3.80
N VAL A 368 10.45 -18.80 -2.96
CA VAL A 368 9.05 -18.48 -3.00
C VAL A 368 8.73 -17.61 -4.24
N PRO A 369 7.64 -17.91 -4.96
CA PRO A 369 7.14 -17.03 -6.02
C PRO A 369 6.85 -15.63 -5.52
N ALA A 370 7.21 -14.61 -6.29
CA ALA A 370 7.13 -13.22 -5.87
C ALA A 370 6.49 -12.30 -6.91
N LEU A 371 5.55 -11.47 -6.45
CA LEU A 371 5.18 -10.22 -7.11
C LEU A 371 5.94 -9.10 -6.43
N ILE A 372 6.70 -8.34 -7.19
CA ILE A 372 7.50 -7.20 -6.73
C ILE A 372 6.91 -5.94 -7.38
N GLN A 373 6.37 -5.05 -6.55
CA GLN A 373 5.77 -3.80 -7.00
C GLN A 373 6.48 -2.62 -6.35
N SER A 374 6.91 -1.63 -7.13
CA SER A 374 7.45 -0.38 -6.62
C SER A 374 7.29 0.75 -7.63
N GLY A 375 7.81 1.91 -7.28
CA GLY A 375 7.87 3.09 -8.12
C GLY A 375 9.29 3.51 -8.46
N TRP A 376 9.48 4.12 -9.64
CA TRP A 376 10.77 4.70 -10.03
C TRP A 376 11.22 5.86 -9.13
N TYR A 377 10.27 6.44 -8.38
CA TYR A 377 10.51 7.57 -7.46
C TYR A 377 10.31 7.16 -5.99
N ASP A 378 10.30 5.85 -5.72
CA ASP A 378 10.22 5.28 -4.38
C ASP A 378 11.54 5.45 -3.64
N ASP A 379 11.49 5.96 -2.42
CA ASP A 379 12.66 6.14 -1.55
C ASP A 379 13.20 4.82 -0.98
N ASP A 380 12.35 3.81 -0.84
CA ASP A 380 12.73 2.43 -0.52
C ASP A 380 13.08 1.60 -1.77
N GLY A 381 13.39 2.26 -2.88
CA GLY A 381 13.69 1.62 -4.16
C GLY A 381 14.89 0.65 -4.12
N ILE A 382 15.82 0.79 -3.17
CA ILE A 382 16.96 -0.12 -3.00
C ILE A 382 16.46 -1.51 -2.60
N GLY A 383 15.57 -1.62 -1.61
CA GLY A 383 15.00 -2.90 -1.23
C GLY A 383 14.23 -3.59 -2.35
N SER A 384 13.49 -2.82 -3.14
CA SER A 384 12.80 -3.35 -4.32
C SER A 384 13.79 -3.85 -5.39
N THR A 385 14.93 -3.16 -5.61
CA THR A 385 15.97 -3.61 -6.54
C THR A 385 16.73 -4.83 -6.01
N GLU A 386 16.96 -4.93 -4.70
CA GLU A 386 17.49 -6.15 -4.05
C GLU A 386 16.55 -7.34 -4.29
N ALA A 387 15.23 -7.14 -4.15
CA ALA A 387 14.22 -8.16 -4.42
C ALA A 387 14.24 -8.64 -5.88
N ILE A 388 14.39 -7.70 -6.83
CA ILE A 388 14.55 -8.02 -8.26
C ILE A 388 15.82 -8.83 -8.50
N ALA A 389 16.94 -8.45 -7.87
CA ALA A 389 18.23 -9.15 -7.99
C ALA A 389 18.17 -10.56 -7.36
N ALA A 390 17.55 -10.70 -6.17
CA ALA A 390 17.40 -11.99 -5.49
C ALA A 390 16.57 -13.01 -6.30
N THR A 391 15.72 -12.52 -7.20
CA THR A 391 14.85 -13.34 -8.05
C THR A 391 15.25 -13.35 -9.53
N ALA A 392 16.49 -12.92 -9.84
CA ALA A 392 16.94 -12.77 -11.24
C ALA A 392 16.82 -14.06 -12.06
N ASP A 393 17.14 -15.19 -11.44
CA ASP A 393 17.13 -16.52 -12.06
C ASP A 393 15.77 -17.25 -11.97
N TYR A 394 14.73 -16.57 -11.50
CA TYR A 394 13.40 -17.18 -11.40
C TYR A 394 12.80 -17.40 -12.79
N PRO A 395 12.14 -18.54 -13.02
CA PRO A 395 11.32 -18.70 -14.21
C PRO A 395 10.18 -17.67 -14.22
N SER A 396 9.75 -17.28 -15.42
CA SER A 396 8.77 -16.19 -15.63
C SER A 396 7.42 -16.42 -14.94
N ASP A 397 7.05 -17.67 -14.68
CA ASP A 397 5.82 -18.03 -13.98
C ASP A 397 5.94 -17.93 -12.45
N LYS A 398 7.13 -17.68 -11.92
CA LYS A 398 7.37 -17.48 -10.46
C LYS A 398 7.71 -16.05 -10.08
N ARG A 399 7.88 -15.15 -11.04
CA ARG A 399 8.23 -13.76 -10.77
C ARG A 399 7.40 -12.80 -11.62
N ARG A 400 6.85 -11.78 -10.96
CA ARG A 400 6.29 -10.62 -11.64
C ARG A 400 6.86 -9.35 -11.05
N ILE A 401 7.23 -8.41 -11.92
CA ILE A 401 7.76 -7.10 -11.53
C ILE A 401 6.84 -6.03 -12.12
N ILE A 402 6.42 -5.08 -11.28
CA ILE A 402 5.62 -3.92 -11.66
C ILE A 402 6.34 -2.69 -11.13
N LEU A 403 6.90 -1.88 -12.03
CA LEU A 403 7.53 -0.61 -11.70
C LEU A 403 6.74 0.51 -12.40
N GLY A 404 5.98 1.26 -11.60
CA GLY A 404 5.23 2.41 -12.08
C GLY A 404 5.98 3.73 -11.87
N PRO A 405 5.46 4.84 -12.39
CA PRO A 405 6.01 6.17 -12.13
C PRO A 405 5.52 6.70 -10.77
N TRP A 406 5.76 5.96 -9.70
CA TRP A 406 5.18 6.19 -8.38
C TRP A 406 6.24 6.55 -7.35
N LEU A 407 5.79 7.29 -6.31
CA LEU A 407 6.48 7.47 -5.04
C LEU A 407 6.22 6.27 -4.11
N HIS A 408 6.71 6.30 -2.88
CA HIS A 408 6.47 5.28 -1.85
C HIS A 408 4.98 4.96 -1.59
N GLY A 409 4.09 5.90 -1.86
CA GLY A 409 2.64 5.67 -1.84
C GLY A 409 2.15 4.59 -2.82
N GLY A 410 2.93 4.28 -3.85
CA GLY A 410 2.57 3.33 -4.90
C GLY A 410 1.55 3.91 -5.88
N ASN A 411 0.67 3.08 -6.38
CA ASN A 411 -0.35 3.34 -7.41
C ASN A 411 -1.50 4.25 -6.91
N ALA A 412 -1.21 5.51 -6.56
CA ALA A 412 -2.16 6.33 -5.82
C ALA A 412 -2.36 7.76 -6.33
N GLN A 413 -1.56 8.26 -7.28
CA GLN A 413 -1.62 9.65 -7.76
C GLN A 413 -1.05 9.80 -9.17
N TYR A 414 -1.58 10.75 -9.94
CA TYR A 414 -1.09 11.09 -11.28
C TYR A 414 0.04 12.12 -11.28
N ASP A 415 0.13 12.95 -10.25
CA ASP A 415 1.06 14.07 -10.21
C ASP A 415 2.14 13.87 -9.15
N LEU A 416 3.39 14.12 -9.52
CA LEU A 416 4.56 14.04 -8.67
C LEU A 416 5.14 15.44 -8.47
N GLY A 417 4.48 16.26 -7.64
CA GLY A 417 4.80 17.68 -7.54
C GLY A 417 4.58 18.39 -8.87
N PRO A 418 5.62 18.97 -9.50
CA PRO A 418 5.48 19.67 -10.77
C PRO A 418 5.41 18.75 -11.99
N VAL A 419 5.57 17.43 -11.81
CA VAL A 419 5.55 16.46 -12.93
C VAL A 419 4.15 15.92 -13.09
N HIS A 420 3.51 16.23 -14.22
CA HIS A 420 2.17 15.76 -14.59
C HIS A 420 2.28 14.52 -15.47
N LEU A 421 1.75 13.40 -15.01
CA LEU A 421 1.76 12.13 -15.72
C LEU A 421 0.43 11.91 -16.46
N GLY A 422 0.45 11.03 -17.46
CA GLY A 422 -0.73 10.63 -18.21
C GLY A 422 -1.61 9.60 -17.50
N ALA A 423 -2.70 9.21 -18.13
CA ALA A 423 -3.67 8.24 -17.62
C ALA A 423 -3.03 6.88 -17.25
N GLU A 424 -2.00 6.49 -18.01
CA GLU A 424 -1.24 5.25 -17.79
C GLU A 424 -0.41 5.23 -16.49
N ALA A 425 -0.37 6.37 -15.75
CA ALA A 425 0.34 6.43 -14.48
C ALA A 425 -0.30 5.58 -13.39
N LEU A 426 -1.61 5.38 -13.42
CA LEU A 426 -2.32 4.51 -12.49
C LEU A 426 -2.77 3.21 -13.16
N ARG A 427 -2.83 2.17 -12.34
CA ARG A 427 -3.22 0.82 -12.71
C ARG A 427 -4.47 0.40 -11.94
N PRO A 428 -5.66 0.62 -12.50
CA PRO A 428 -6.90 0.22 -11.80
C PRO A 428 -7.04 -1.29 -11.59
N ASP A 429 -6.31 -2.11 -12.36
CA ASP A 429 -6.32 -3.58 -12.28
C ASP A 429 -5.20 -4.18 -11.41
N ILE A 430 -4.52 -3.36 -10.59
CA ILE A 430 -3.38 -3.81 -9.78
C ILE A 430 -3.76 -4.93 -8.81
N ASP A 431 -4.92 -4.81 -8.20
CA ASP A 431 -5.45 -5.78 -7.23
C ASP A 431 -5.95 -7.07 -7.87
N LEU A 432 -6.41 -7.02 -9.11
CA LEU A 432 -6.68 -8.22 -9.91
C LEU A 432 -5.39 -9.01 -10.17
N ILE A 433 -4.32 -8.31 -10.51
CA ILE A 433 -3.00 -8.93 -10.72
C ILE A 433 -2.50 -9.60 -9.43
N ILE A 434 -2.64 -8.91 -8.29
CA ILE A 434 -2.27 -9.43 -6.96
C ILE A 434 -3.10 -10.67 -6.63
N SER A 435 -4.42 -10.61 -6.84
CA SER A 435 -5.34 -11.72 -6.57
C SER A 435 -5.01 -12.93 -7.42
N ASN A 436 -4.72 -12.74 -8.71
CA ASN A 436 -4.29 -13.83 -9.62
C ASN A 436 -3.02 -14.52 -9.11
N GLY A 437 -2.02 -13.74 -8.65
CA GLY A 437 -0.79 -14.31 -8.09
C GLY A 437 -1.05 -15.15 -6.84
N LEU A 438 -1.80 -14.66 -5.89
CA LEU A 438 -2.13 -15.40 -4.67
C LEU A 438 -2.96 -16.68 -4.96
N ILE A 439 -3.94 -16.60 -5.86
CA ILE A 439 -4.77 -17.76 -6.22
C ILE A 439 -3.95 -18.86 -6.86
N ILE A 440 -3.09 -18.53 -7.82
CA ILE A 440 -2.28 -19.51 -8.54
C ILE A 440 -1.44 -20.35 -7.57
N PHE A 441 -0.81 -19.72 -6.58
CA PHE A 441 0.11 -20.40 -5.68
C PHE A 441 -0.56 -20.99 -4.43
N LEU A 442 -1.56 -20.32 -3.86
CA LEU A 442 -2.22 -20.79 -2.65
C LEU A 442 -3.29 -21.87 -2.92
N ARG A 443 -3.99 -21.79 -4.04
CA ARG A 443 -5.04 -22.76 -4.40
C ARG A 443 -4.59 -23.79 -5.41
N ALA A 444 -3.39 -23.67 -5.97
CA ALA A 444 -2.86 -24.54 -7.01
C ALA A 444 -3.81 -24.72 -8.24
N LEU A 445 -4.56 -23.67 -8.56
CA LEU A 445 -5.48 -23.69 -9.70
C LEU A 445 -4.68 -23.61 -11.01
N LYS A 446 -4.85 -24.60 -11.87
CA LYS A 446 -4.26 -24.65 -13.22
C LYS A 446 -5.14 -23.90 -14.24
N MET A 447 -5.63 -22.73 -13.91
CA MET A 447 -6.45 -21.96 -14.84
C MET A 447 -5.54 -21.28 -15.88
N ALA A 448 -5.61 -21.70 -17.12
CA ALA A 448 -4.81 -21.17 -18.22
C ALA A 448 -5.03 -19.65 -18.42
N SER A 449 -6.27 -19.18 -18.23
CA SER A 449 -6.64 -17.77 -18.29
C SER A 449 -5.96 -16.93 -17.19
N LEU A 450 -5.89 -17.40 -15.95
CA LEU A 450 -5.21 -16.71 -14.85
C LEU A 450 -3.70 -16.66 -15.04
N ARG A 451 -3.09 -17.74 -15.57
CA ARG A 451 -1.66 -17.75 -15.92
C ARG A 451 -1.35 -16.77 -17.05
N ALA A 452 -2.18 -16.69 -18.07
CA ALA A 452 -2.01 -15.71 -19.15
C ALA A 452 -2.07 -14.27 -18.63
N HIS A 453 -2.99 -13.96 -17.73
CA HIS A 453 -3.06 -12.63 -17.06
C HIS A 453 -1.86 -12.36 -16.13
N TRP A 454 -1.33 -13.37 -15.45
CA TRP A 454 -0.13 -13.24 -14.64
C TRP A 454 1.12 -13.02 -15.50
N LEU A 455 1.24 -13.70 -16.62
CA LEU A 455 2.41 -13.66 -17.51
C LEU A 455 2.41 -12.46 -18.47
N ASN A 456 1.24 -11.90 -18.79
CA ASN A 456 1.16 -10.72 -19.64
C ASN A 456 1.73 -9.51 -18.90
N THR A 457 3.05 -9.40 -18.97
CA THR A 457 3.79 -8.21 -18.57
C THR A 457 3.28 -7.03 -19.36
N ILE A 458 2.90 -6.00 -18.64
CA ILE A 458 2.71 -4.70 -19.24
C ILE A 458 4.06 -4.24 -19.75
N PRO A 459 4.16 -3.83 -21.01
CA PRO A 459 5.33 -3.10 -21.42
C PRO A 459 5.46 -1.90 -20.48
N LEU A 460 6.64 -1.72 -19.87
CA LEU A 460 7.09 -0.43 -19.37
C LEU A 460 6.57 0.61 -20.34
N ALA A 461 5.78 1.56 -19.85
CA ALA A 461 5.05 2.56 -20.60
C ALA A 461 5.67 2.90 -21.96
N LYS A 462 5.21 2.27 -23.04
CA LYS A 462 5.67 2.54 -24.39
C LYS A 462 5.34 3.96 -24.83
N ASN A 463 4.49 4.68 -24.08
CA ASN A 463 3.95 5.97 -24.43
C ASN A 463 3.81 6.97 -23.29
N ALA A 464 4.50 6.83 -22.15
CA ALA A 464 4.79 8.04 -21.41
C ALA A 464 5.67 8.87 -22.34
N GLY A 465 5.14 9.92 -22.92
CA GLY A 465 5.85 10.87 -23.78
C GLY A 465 6.92 11.64 -23.00
N ILE A 466 7.80 10.93 -22.35
CA ILE A 466 8.98 11.41 -21.67
C ILE A 466 9.96 11.73 -22.78
N ARG A 467 9.88 12.95 -23.31
CA ARG A 467 10.99 13.51 -24.07
C ARG A 467 12.23 13.45 -23.19
N ARG A 468 13.38 13.08 -23.77
CA ARG A 468 14.71 12.88 -23.16
C ARG A 468 15.29 14.08 -22.35
N HIS A 469 14.47 15.02 -21.92
CA HIS A 469 14.86 16.23 -21.18
C HIS A 469 14.55 16.20 -19.67
N LEU A 470 14.10 15.06 -19.11
CA LEU A 470 13.62 14.97 -17.71
C LEU A 470 14.64 14.45 -16.69
N PHE A 471 15.92 14.47 -16.99
CA PHE A 471 16.93 14.40 -15.94
C PHE A 471 17.64 15.76 -15.85
N PRO A 472 17.19 16.67 -14.96
CA PRO A 472 18.06 17.78 -14.61
C PRO A 472 19.29 17.20 -13.91
N PRO A 473 20.50 17.61 -14.28
CA PRO A 473 21.69 17.20 -13.55
C PRO A 473 21.56 17.74 -12.13
N GLN A 474 21.59 16.83 -11.15
CA GLN A 474 21.72 17.11 -9.72
C GLN A 474 20.62 17.99 -9.08
N ALA A 475 19.44 17.41 -8.82
CA ALA A 475 18.62 17.88 -7.74
C ALA A 475 19.31 17.55 -6.41
N SER A 476 19.63 18.56 -5.59
CA SER A 476 20.27 18.37 -4.29
C SER A 476 19.40 17.49 -3.40
N SER A 477 20.01 16.65 -2.55
CA SER A 477 19.35 15.77 -1.58
C SER A 477 18.30 16.44 -0.69
N LYS A 478 18.33 17.77 -0.58
CA LYS A 478 17.37 18.57 0.18
C LYS A 478 15.96 18.58 -0.39
N SER A 479 15.81 18.66 -1.70
CA SER A 479 14.48 18.68 -2.35
C SER A 479 13.72 17.35 -2.27
N TYR A 480 14.44 16.25 -2.18
CA TYR A 480 13.84 14.90 -2.08
C TYR A 480 13.23 14.63 -0.71
N ILE A 481 13.91 15.00 0.38
CA ILE A 481 13.43 14.81 1.75
C ILE A 481 12.16 15.63 1.99
N TRP A 482 12.09 16.87 1.48
CA TRP A 482 10.92 17.73 1.61
C TRP A 482 9.70 17.22 0.83
N ALA A 483 9.88 16.67 -0.36
CA ALA A 483 8.77 16.11 -1.14
C ALA A 483 8.16 14.88 -0.45
N GLN A 484 8.97 14.09 0.25
CA GLN A 484 8.53 12.90 0.96
C GLN A 484 7.85 13.21 2.29
N MET A 485 8.36 14.19 3.03
CA MET A 485 7.71 14.67 4.26
C MET A 485 6.35 15.32 3.98
N ALA A 486 6.22 16.03 2.85
CA ALA A 486 4.95 16.58 2.40
C ALA A 486 3.91 15.49 2.03
N ALA A 487 4.35 14.32 1.58
CA ALA A 487 3.46 13.19 1.29
C ALA A 487 2.83 12.55 2.55
N TRP A 488 3.39 12.81 3.74
CA TRP A 488 2.88 12.37 5.05
C TRP A 488 1.94 13.39 5.72
N ARG A 489 1.78 14.59 5.14
CA ARG A 489 0.92 15.63 5.72
C ARG A 489 -0.57 15.34 5.53
N CYS A 490 -1.33 15.55 6.61
CA CYS A 490 -2.79 15.58 6.61
C CYS A 490 -3.33 16.69 5.69
N PRO A 491 -4.44 16.50 4.94
CA PRO A 491 -4.96 17.44 3.92
C PRO A 491 -5.30 18.87 4.39
N ARG A 492 -5.29 19.15 5.70
CA ARG A 492 -5.68 20.46 6.23
C ARG A 492 -4.64 21.58 6.06
N GLN A 493 -3.39 21.29 5.71
CA GLN A 493 -2.32 22.33 5.66
C GLN A 493 -1.84 22.72 4.26
N GLN A 494 -2.41 22.18 3.17
CA GLN A 494 -1.97 22.51 1.81
C GLN A 494 -2.24 23.97 1.36
N ARG A 495 -2.91 24.81 2.15
CA ARG A 495 -3.23 26.20 1.77
C ARG A 495 -2.11 27.25 2.01
N ALA A 496 -0.98 26.89 2.62
CA ALA A 496 0.00 27.87 3.08
C ALA A 496 1.32 27.93 2.31
N LEU A 497 1.54 27.12 1.26
CA LEU A 497 2.85 27.04 0.58
C LEU A 497 2.84 27.38 -0.92
N SER A 498 1.97 28.28 -1.37
CA SER A 498 2.02 28.85 -2.74
C SER A 498 2.78 30.19 -2.80
N ALA A 499 3.85 30.39 -2.04
CA ALA A 499 4.69 31.57 -2.12
C ALA A 499 6.09 31.20 -2.62
N THR A 500 6.30 31.46 -3.91
CA THR A 500 7.53 31.90 -4.60
C THR A 500 8.88 31.38 -4.06
N PHE A 501 9.46 30.39 -4.72
CA PHE A 501 10.90 30.17 -4.69
C PHE A 501 11.52 30.39 -6.07
N THR A 502 12.15 31.56 -6.23
CA THR A 502 13.05 31.88 -7.35
C THR A 502 14.42 31.26 -7.03
N ILE A 503 14.83 30.24 -7.77
CA ILE A 503 16.18 29.66 -7.67
C ILE A 503 17.14 30.58 -8.44
N ARG A 504 18.01 31.31 -7.73
CA ARG A 504 19.22 31.89 -8.31
C ARG A 504 20.30 30.80 -8.36
N ALA A 505 20.68 30.43 -9.56
CA ALA A 505 21.87 29.64 -9.79
C ALA A 505 23.10 30.53 -9.63
N THR A 506 24.03 30.18 -8.74
CA THR A 506 25.39 30.68 -8.75
C THR A 506 26.35 29.56 -9.16
N PRO A 507 27.26 29.82 -10.09
CA PRO A 507 28.23 28.83 -10.53
C PRO A 507 29.44 28.81 -9.57
N TYR A 508 29.89 27.63 -9.18
CA TYR A 508 31.26 27.45 -8.71
C TYR A 508 32.00 26.48 -9.65
N LEU A 509 32.93 27.05 -10.34
CA LEU A 509 34.06 26.39 -11.03
C LEU A 509 35.23 26.26 -10.03
N SER A 510 35.87 25.15 -10.09
CA SER A 510 37.22 24.67 -9.87
C SER A 510 37.32 23.51 -8.92
#